data_be5f367c2bc4915021f3118832316b90
#
_entry.id   be5f367c2bc4915021f3118832316b90
#
_cell.length_a   1.000
_cell.length_b   1.000
_cell.length_c   1.000
_cell.angle_alpha   90.00
_cell.angle_beta   90.00
_cell.angle_gamma   90.00
#
_symmetry.space_group_name_H-M   'P 1'
#
loop_
_entity.id
_entity.type
_entity.pdbx_description
1 polymer ?
#
loop_
_entity_poly.entity_id
_entity_poly.type
_entity_poly.pdbx_seq_one_letter_code
_entity_poly.pdbx_strand_id
1 'polypeptide(L)'
;RVVGKGIPTDHWERTCEKGFQLVYGATANLFTDRHGNYIGYGPEAKELVGIPDPETFCQLPWDKKVARVFVTCFRNREERENPGGHLTSDCRGNLRIIAEEFKKKHGYQMRVGTEPEMMWLTKNEDGTPTGKGFSKPFCYHIDQFESLRPVFMKVIEYANAMGLDMIQGDHED
;
A
#
# COMPACT_ATOMS: atom_id res chain seq x y z
N ARG A 1 -0.03 -1.82 3.64
CA ARG A 1 -1.28 -1.47 4.30
C ARG A 1 -1.56 0.02 4.15
N VAL A 2 -2.79 0.42 3.94
CA VAL A 2 -3.22 1.82 3.91
C VAL A 2 -3.70 2.22 5.31
N VAL A 3 -3.13 3.30 5.84
CA VAL A 3 -3.49 3.84 7.16
C VAL A 3 -3.93 5.28 6.98
N GLY A 4 -5.13 5.62 7.47
CA GLY A 4 -5.60 7.00 7.52
C GLY A 4 -5.00 7.72 8.73
N LYS A 5 -4.32 8.83 8.49
CA LYS A 5 -3.76 9.67 9.54
C LYS A 5 -3.97 11.14 9.16
N GLY A 6 -4.69 11.88 10.00
CA GLY A 6 -4.85 13.32 9.83
C GLY A 6 -3.65 14.05 10.43
N ILE A 7 -2.95 14.82 9.61
CA ILE A 7 -1.83 15.65 10.03
C ILE A 7 -2.06 17.06 9.48
N PRO A 8 -2.01 18.11 10.31
CA PRO A 8 -2.09 19.50 9.85
C PRO A 8 -1.00 19.80 8.81
N THR A 9 -1.34 20.53 7.76
CA THR A 9 -0.39 20.82 6.67
C THR A 9 0.81 21.65 7.09
N ASP A 10 0.66 22.51 8.08
CA ASP A 10 1.75 23.30 8.69
C ASP A 10 2.71 22.44 9.52
N HIS A 11 2.34 21.19 9.83
CA HIS A 11 3.23 20.23 10.49
C HIS A 11 3.95 19.30 9.52
N TRP A 12 3.82 19.49 8.22
CA TRP A 12 4.37 18.57 7.22
C TRP A 12 5.89 18.39 7.34
N GLU A 13 6.64 19.48 7.38
CA GLU A 13 8.11 19.44 7.49
C GLU A 13 8.57 18.70 8.75
N ARG A 14 7.98 19.06 9.89
CA ARG A 14 8.25 18.39 11.15
C ARG A 14 7.91 16.91 11.12
N THR A 15 6.83 16.54 10.42
CA THR A 15 6.42 15.16 10.30
C THR A 15 7.39 14.36 9.42
N CYS A 16 7.91 14.94 8.35
CA CYS A 16 8.95 14.33 7.54
C CYS A 16 10.26 14.15 8.32
N GLU A 17 10.61 15.12 9.16
CA GLU A 17 11.81 15.06 9.98
C GLU A 17 11.69 14.07 11.15
N LYS A 18 10.60 14.17 11.93
CA LYS A 18 10.47 13.46 13.23
C LYS A 18 9.55 12.25 13.18
N GLY A 19 8.81 12.08 12.08
CA GLY A 19 7.82 11.03 11.94
C GLY A 19 6.56 11.27 12.77
N PHE A 20 5.66 10.32 12.68
CA PHE A 20 4.43 10.26 13.45
C PHE A 20 4.26 8.89 14.10
N GLN A 21 3.50 8.86 15.17
CA GLN A 21 3.27 7.64 15.94
C GLN A 21 2.28 6.71 15.25
N LEU A 22 2.59 5.42 15.26
CA LEU A 22 1.75 4.34 14.79
C LEU A 22 1.69 3.24 15.85
N VAL A 23 0.55 2.58 15.98
CA VAL A 23 0.47 1.34 16.75
C VAL A 23 0.98 0.17 15.92
N TYR A 24 1.60 -0.83 16.56
CA TYR A 24 2.15 -2.00 15.87
C TYR A 24 1.12 -2.67 14.95
N GLY A 25 -0.10 -2.89 15.45
CA GLY A 25 -1.19 -3.48 14.67
C GLY A 25 -1.57 -2.73 13.39
N ALA A 26 -1.23 -1.44 13.29
CA ALA A 26 -1.45 -0.66 12.06
C ALA A 26 -0.48 -1.04 10.93
N THR A 27 0.68 -1.62 11.25
CA THR A 27 1.70 -2.02 10.28
C THR A 27 1.63 -3.50 9.90
N ALA A 28 1.07 -4.34 10.78
CA ALA A 28 0.91 -5.76 10.53
C ALA A 28 -0.35 -6.05 9.71
N ASN A 29 -0.25 -6.93 8.73
CA ASN A 29 -1.40 -7.42 7.97
C ASN A 29 -2.25 -8.38 8.81
N LEU A 30 -1.57 -9.16 9.64
CA LEU A 30 -2.17 -10.12 10.54
C LEU A 30 -1.47 -9.96 11.91
N PHE A 31 -2.18 -9.51 12.92
CA PHE A 31 -1.64 -9.30 14.26
C PHE A 31 -2.24 -10.23 15.33
N THR A 32 -3.26 -10.99 14.96
CA THR A 32 -3.80 -12.08 15.77
C THR A 32 -3.89 -13.37 14.96
N ASP A 33 -3.68 -14.50 15.63
CA ASP A 33 -3.93 -15.80 15.05
C ASP A 33 -5.44 -16.13 15.05
N ARG A 34 -5.81 -17.31 14.56
CA ARG A 34 -7.21 -17.80 14.54
C ARG A 34 -7.83 -17.99 15.92
N HIS A 35 -7.04 -17.98 16.98
CA HIS A 35 -7.48 -18.13 18.36
C HIS A 35 -7.56 -16.79 19.10
N GLY A 36 -7.22 -15.68 18.42
CA GLY A 36 -7.21 -14.35 19.01
C GLY A 36 -5.90 -13.98 19.75
N ASN A 37 -4.88 -14.83 19.72
CA ASN A 37 -3.59 -14.51 20.33
C ASN A 37 -2.80 -13.57 19.44
N TYR A 38 -2.10 -12.61 20.03
CA TYR A 38 -1.27 -11.68 19.28
C TYR A 38 -0.06 -12.37 18.67
N ILE A 39 0.20 -12.07 17.39
CA ILE A 39 1.40 -12.50 16.67
C ILE A 39 2.44 -11.39 16.81
N GLY A 40 3.51 -11.65 17.56
CA GLY A 40 4.55 -10.68 17.85
C GLY A 40 4.20 -9.82 19.06
N TYR A 41 3.69 -8.61 18.84
CA TYR A 41 3.42 -7.64 19.90
C TYR A 41 1.94 -7.39 20.09
N GLY A 42 1.49 -7.35 21.34
CA GLY A 42 0.13 -6.99 21.73
C GLY A 42 -0.10 -5.47 21.82
N PRO A 43 -1.27 -5.07 22.30
CA PRO A 43 -1.63 -3.66 22.44
C PRO A 43 -0.77 -2.90 23.46
N GLU A 44 -0.11 -3.61 24.36
CA GLU A 44 0.85 -3.10 25.34
C GLU A 44 2.20 -2.68 24.73
N ALA A 45 2.45 -3.07 23.48
CA ALA A 45 3.70 -2.75 22.81
C ALA A 45 3.85 -1.24 22.63
N LYS A 46 5.07 -0.76 22.77
CA LYS A 46 5.42 0.63 22.49
C LYS A 46 5.01 1.00 21.07
N GLU A 47 4.55 2.24 20.91
CA GLU A 47 4.23 2.80 19.61
C GLU A 47 5.43 2.80 18.68
N LEU A 48 5.14 2.59 17.41
CA LEU A 48 6.11 2.71 16.32
C LEU A 48 6.18 4.13 15.80
N VAL A 49 7.22 4.41 15.05
CA VAL A 49 7.39 5.67 14.32
C VAL A 49 7.35 5.40 12.83
N GLY A 50 6.44 6.07 12.12
CA GLY A 50 6.40 6.11 10.67
C GLY A 50 7.10 7.37 10.17
N ILE A 51 8.11 7.22 9.32
CA ILE A 51 8.81 8.33 8.68
C ILE A 51 8.31 8.43 7.24
N PRO A 52 7.65 9.52 6.86
CA PRO A 52 7.24 9.74 5.48
C PRO A 52 8.43 9.83 4.54
N ASP A 53 8.22 9.36 3.32
CA ASP A 53 9.12 9.56 2.20
C ASP A 53 8.53 10.68 1.32
N PRO A 54 9.04 11.93 1.42
CA PRO A 54 8.46 13.07 0.72
C PRO A 54 8.42 12.93 -0.80
N GLU A 55 9.38 12.20 -1.38
CA GLU A 55 9.42 11.96 -2.83
C GLU A 55 8.23 11.16 -3.34
N THR A 56 7.54 10.47 -2.43
CA THR A 56 6.36 9.68 -2.75
C THR A 56 5.04 10.42 -2.49
N PHE A 57 5.10 11.69 -2.10
CA PHE A 57 3.91 12.49 -1.90
C PHE A 57 3.12 12.63 -3.20
N CYS A 58 1.82 12.35 -3.13
CA CYS A 58 0.94 12.42 -4.28
C CYS A 58 -0.46 12.85 -3.84
N GLN A 59 -0.95 13.97 -4.37
CA GLN A 59 -2.36 14.32 -4.24
C GLN A 59 -3.21 13.30 -5.00
N LEU A 60 -4.33 12.88 -4.39
CA LEU A 60 -5.20 11.93 -5.06
C LEU A 60 -5.92 12.59 -6.25
N PRO A 61 -5.90 11.96 -7.44
CA PRO A 61 -6.53 12.53 -8.63
C PRO A 61 -8.04 12.79 -8.49
N TRP A 62 -8.70 11.99 -7.67
CA TRP A 62 -10.15 12.05 -7.43
C TRP A 62 -10.54 12.93 -6.23
N ASP A 63 -9.57 13.31 -5.37
CA ASP A 63 -9.81 14.23 -4.25
C ASP A 63 -8.55 15.04 -3.95
N LYS A 64 -8.51 16.26 -4.45
CA LYS A 64 -7.36 17.17 -4.28
C LYS A 64 -7.14 17.66 -2.85
N LYS A 65 -8.04 17.37 -1.93
CA LYS A 65 -7.88 17.67 -0.50
C LYS A 65 -7.16 16.57 0.26
N VAL A 66 -6.94 15.43 -0.38
CA VAL A 66 -6.29 14.26 0.20
C VAL A 66 -5.01 13.94 -0.57
N ALA A 67 -3.99 13.54 0.15
CA ALA A 67 -2.75 13.05 -0.41
C ALA A 67 -2.38 11.71 0.20
N ARG A 68 -1.61 10.93 -0.53
CA ARG A 68 -0.91 9.75 -0.02
C ARG A 68 0.59 10.00 0.04
N VAL A 69 1.24 9.36 0.98
CA VAL A 69 2.70 9.29 1.07
C VAL A 69 3.07 7.91 1.59
N PHE A 70 4.17 7.35 1.10
CA PHE A 70 4.71 6.13 1.67
C PHE A 70 5.53 6.44 2.91
N VAL A 71 5.57 5.49 3.84
CA VAL A 71 6.33 5.62 5.08
C VAL A 71 7.22 4.39 5.27
N THR A 72 8.35 4.60 5.94
CA THR A 72 9.17 3.53 6.50
C THR A 72 8.93 3.49 8.00
N CYS A 73 8.74 2.30 8.55
CA CYS A 73 8.43 2.12 9.96
C CYS A 73 9.67 1.72 10.76
N PHE A 74 9.80 2.33 11.93
CA PHE A 74 10.88 2.09 12.90
C PHE A 74 10.29 1.77 14.27
N ARG A 75 11.04 1.05 15.09
CA ARG A 75 10.63 0.74 16.47
C ARG A 75 10.51 2.00 17.34
N ASN A 76 11.38 2.96 17.10
CA ASN A 76 11.41 4.24 17.79
C ASN A 76 12.24 5.24 16.94
N ARG A 77 12.39 6.47 17.42
CA ARG A 77 13.14 7.50 16.69
C ARG A 77 14.65 7.27 16.66
N GLU A 78 15.18 6.65 17.68
CA GLU A 78 16.62 6.36 17.80
C GLU A 78 17.05 5.30 16.81
N GLU A 79 16.23 4.27 16.60
CA GLU A 79 16.49 3.21 15.62
C GLU A 79 16.51 3.71 14.16
N ARG A 80 15.91 4.85 13.88
CA ARG A 80 15.96 5.47 12.56
C ARG A 80 17.39 5.78 12.11
N GLU A 81 18.26 6.17 13.03
CA GLU A 81 19.62 6.59 12.74
C GLU A 81 20.57 5.38 12.58
N ASN A 82 20.12 4.20 12.97
CA ASN A 82 20.90 2.98 12.86
C ASN A 82 20.72 2.35 11.47
N PRO A 83 21.80 2.00 10.74
CA PRO A 83 21.69 1.21 9.53
C PRO A 83 20.92 -0.08 9.78
N GLY A 84 19.84 -0.30 9.02
CA GLY A 84 18.96 -1.45 9.21
C GLY A 84 18.01 -1.36 10.39
N GLY A 85 17.90 -0.22 11.06
CA GLY A 85 17.01 0.00 12.21
C GLY A 85 15.52 0.08 11.89
N HIS A 86 15.14 -0.10 10.62
CA HIS A 86 13.72 -0.20 10.25
C HIS A 86 13.07 -1.44 10.88
N LEU A 87 11.78 -1.39 11.04
CA LEU A 87 11.02 -2.53 11.55
C LEU A 87 11.16 -3.73 10.60
N THR A 88 11.58 -4.89 11.12
CA THR A 88 11.80 -6.12 10.31
C THR A 88 10.57 -6.62 9.57
N SER A 89 9.37 -6.24 10.02
CA SER A 89 8.10 -6.49 9.31
C SER A 89 7.74 -5.41 8.28
N ASP A 90 8.55 -4.37 8.11
CA ASP A 90 8.35 -3.34 7.10
C ASP A 90 8.85 -3.82 5.75
N CYS A 91 7.93 -4.29 4.91
CA CYS A 91 8.24 -4.80 3.57
C CYS A 91 8.93 -3.75 2.69
N ARG A 92 8.58 -2.47 2.82
CA ARG A 92 9.19 -1.38 2.06
C ARG A 92 10.65 -1.17 2.46
N GLY A 93 10.93 -1.12 3.76
CA GLY A 93 12.28 -1.01 4.29
C GLY A 93 13.16 -2.19 3.86
N ASN A 94 12.65 -3.40 3.99
CA ASN A 94 13.35 -4.61 3.55
C ASN A 94 13.65 -4.59 2.04
N LEU A 95 12.66 -4.23 1.22
CA LEU A 95 12.86 -4.17 -0.24
C LEU A 95 13.95 -3.17 -0.62
N ARG A 96 13.97 -1.99 0.00
CA ARG A 96 15.02 -0.99 -0.27
C ARG A 96 16.42 -1.53 0.03
N ILE A 97 16.60 -2.14 1.20
CA ILE A 97 17.88 -2.70 1.58
C ILE A 97 18.34 -3.78 0.60
N ILE A 98 17.45 -4.75 0.30
CA ILE A 98 17.77 -5.85 -0.62
C ILE A 98 18.10 -5.32 -2.01
N ALA A 99 17.35 -4.33 -2.51
CA ALA A 99 17.61 -3.74 -3.83
C ALA A 99 18.95 -3.00 -3.89
N GLU A 100 19.30 -2.27 -2.83
CA GLU A 100 20.58 -1.56 -2.72
C GLU A 100 21.75 -2.55 -2.63
N GLU A 101 21.65 -3.59 -1.81
CA GLU A 101 22.65 -4.64 -1.70
C GLU A 101 22.84 -5.39 -3.01
N PHE A 102 21.75 -5.73 -3.69
CA PHE A 102 21.79 -6.39 -4.99
C PHE A 102 22.50 -5.53 -6.03
N LYS A 103 22.15 -4.24 -6.09
CA LYS A 103 22.82 -3.29 -6.99
C LYS A 103 24.33 -3.16 -6.69
N LYS A 104 24.69 -3.05 -5.42
CA LYS A 104 26.06 -2.95 -4.96
C LYS A 104 26.87 -4.22 -5.31
N LYS A 105 26.28 -5.38 -5.13
CA LYS A 105 26.95 -6.68 -5.34
C LYS A 105 27.07 -7.07 -6.79
N HIS A 106 26.05 -6.77 -7.60
CA HIS A 106 25.93 -7.30 -8.97
C HIS A 106 25.98 -6.22 -10.05
N GLY A 107 25.89 -4.94 -9.71
CA GLY A 107 25.85 -3.83 -10.68
C GLY A 107 24.53 -3.70 -11.43
N TYR A 108 23.53 -4.54 -11.14
CA TYR A 108 22.23 -4.55 -11.80
C TYR A 108 21.14 -3.92 -10.93
N GLN A 109 20.12 -3.41 -11.57
CA GLN A 109 18.90 -2.95 -10.93
C GLN A 109 17.74 -3.82 -11.40
N MET A 110 17.00 -4.36 -10.45
CA MET A 110 15.78 -5.12 -10.75
C MET A 110 14.68 -4.20 -11.28
N ARG A 111 13.98 -4.68 -12.31
CA ARG A 111 12.71 -4.15 -12.77
C ARG A 111 11.63 -5.22 -12.58
N VAL A 112 10.48 -4.82 -12.13
CA VAL A 112 9.33 -5.71 -11.94
C VAL A 112 8.10 -5.06 -12.53
N GLY A 113 7.23 -5.87 -13.14
CA GLY A 113 5.84 -5.54 -13.42
C GLY A 113 4.96 -6.11 -12.30
N THR A 114 3.90 -5.43 -11.98
CA THR A 114 2.88 -5.93 -11.05
C THR A 114 1.57 -6.10 -11.79
N GLU A 115 0.90 -7.19 -11.54
CA GLU A 115 -0.43 -7.51 -12.07
C GLU A 115 -1.40 -7.61 -10.89
N PRO A 116 -1.97 -6.47 -10.45
CA PRO A 116 -2.93 -6.50 -9.36
C PRO A 116 -4.28 -7.06 -9.87
N GLU A 117 -4.66 -8.20 -9.34
CA GLU A 117 -5.92 -8.87 -9.66
C GLU A 117 -6.98 -8.56 -8.59
N MET A 118 -8.21 -8.39 -9.04
CA MET A 118 -9.35 -8.10 -8.18
C MET A 118 -10.58 -8.84 -8.68
N MET A 119 -11.31 -9.46 -7.77
CA MET A 119 -12.61 -10.02 -8.07
C MET A 119 -13.71 -9.02 -7.72
N TRP A 120 -14.50 -8.62 -8.70
CA TRP A 120 -15.64 -7.75 -8.52
C TRP A 120 -16.89 -8.58 -8.22
N LEU A 121 -17.47 -8.36 -7.04
CA LEU A 121 -18.66 -9.09 -6.60
C LEU A 121 -19.89 -8.18 -6.60
N THR A 122 -21.04 -8.74 -6.89
CA THR A 122 -22.31 -8.06 -6.62
C THR A 122 -22.54 -7.96 -5.10
N LYS A 123 -23.39 -7.06 -4.68
CA LYS A 123 -23.72 -6.88 -3.27
C LYS A 123 -25.20 -7.12 -3.00
N ASN A 124 -25.50 -7.59 -1.80
CA ASN A 124 -26.85 -7.69 -1.25
C ASN A 124 -27.42 -6.30 -0.93
N GLU A 125 -28.70 -6.23 -0.60
CA GLU A 125 -29.38 -4.98 -0.21
C GLU A 125 -28.75 -4.33 1.03
N ASP A 126 -28.25 -5.14 1.96
CA ASP A 126 -27.54 -4.68 3.16
C ASP A 126 -26.08 -4.26 2.90
N GLY A 127 -25.63 -4.33 1.64
CA GLY A 127 -24.27 -3.96 1.25
C GLY A 127 -23.22 -5.04 1.42
N THR A 128 -23.55 -6.21 1.96
CA THR A 128 -22.63 -7.35 2.06
C THR A 128 -22.36 -7.97 0.69
N PRO A 129 -21.16 -8.50 0.44
CA PRO A 129 -20.86 -9.13 -0.84
C PRO A 129 -21.66 -10.41 -1.02
N THR A 130 -22.19 -10.62 -2.23
CA THR A 130 -22.72 -11.93 -2.62
C THR A 130 -21.55 -12.85 -2.98
N GLY A 131 -21.75 -14.15 -3.02
CA GLY A 131 -20.76 -15.08 -3.59
C GLY A 131 -20.73 -15.09 -5.13
N LYS A 132 -21.31 -14.08 -5.79
CA LYS A 132 -21.43 -14.03 -7.24
C LYS A 132 -20.54 -12.95 -7.83
N GLY A 133 -19.76 -13.30 -8.85
CA GLY A 133 -19.00 -12.34 -9.64
C GLY A 133 -19.92 -11.33 -10.34
N PHE A 134 -19.38 -10.18 -10.64
CA PHE A 134 -20.06 -9.12 -11.37
C PHE A 134 -20.27 -9.53 -12.84
N SER A 135 -19.32 -10.25 -13.41
CA SER A 135 -19.33 -10.75 -14.78
C SER A 135 -19.17 -12.27 -14.84
N LYS A 136 -19.29 -12.83 -16.03
CA LYS A 136 -19.06 -14.27 -16.25
C LYS A 136 -17.56 -14.55 -16.33
N PRO A 137 -17.10 -15.74 -15.90
CA PRO A 137 -15.67 -16.10 -15.87
C PRO A 137 -15.17 -16.54 -17.26
N PHE A 138 -15.20 -15.66 -18.25
CA PHE A 138 -14.65 -15.90 -19.58
C PHE A 138 -13.46 -14.99 -19.83
N CYS A 139 -12.26 -15.55 -19.70
CA CYS A 139 -11.00 -14.87 -19.89
C CYS A 139 -10.95 -14.13 -21.25
N TYR A 140 -10.56 -12.86 -21.23
CA TYR A 140 -10.40 -11.97 -22.39
C TYR A 140 -11.66 -11.78 -23.26
N HIS A 141 -12.84 -12.10 -22.74
CA HIS A 141 -14.06 -11.93 -23.50
C HIS A 141 -14.49 -10.46 -23.53
N ILE A 142 -14.69 -9.93 -24.73
CA ILE A 142 -14.96 -8.50 -24.93
C ILE A 142 -16.21 -8.01 -24.18
N ASP A 143 -17.28 -8.79 -24.14
CA ASP A 143 -18.51 -8.38 -23.46
C ASP A 143 -18.29 -8.23 -21.95
N GLN A 144 -17.44 -9.07 -21.36
CA GLN A 144 -17.11 -9.01 -19.95
C GLN A 144 -16.21 -7.80 -19.67
N PHE A 145 -15.23 -7.56 -20.53
CA PHE A 145 -14.37 -6.38 -20.44
C PHE A 145 -15.19 -5.09 -20.56
N GLU A 146 -16.09 -4.99 -21.53
CA GLU A 146 -16.94 -3.84 -21.75
C GLU A 146 -17.85 -3.53 -20.54
N SER A 147 -18.32 -4.54 -19.84
CA SER A 147 -19.12 -4.35 -18.63
C SER A 147 -18.37 -3.61 -17.52
N LEU A 148 -17.05 -3.75 -17.46
CA LEU A 148 -16.15 -3.12 -16.48
C LEU A 148 -15.32 -1.97 -17.06
N ARG A 149 -15.46 -1.67 -18.36
CA ARG A 149 -14.66 -0.62 -19.02
C ARG A 149 -14.64 0.71 -18.27
N PRO A 150 -15.75 1.23 -17.72
CA PRO A 150 -15.70 2.49 -16.97
C PRO A 150 -14.79 2.44 -15.76
N VAL A 151 -14.67 1.28 -15.10
CA VAL A 151 -13.76 1.07 -13.96
C VAL A 151 -12.31 1.03 -14.45
N PHE A 152 -12.00 0.26 -15.48
CA PHE A 152 -10.66 0.18 -16.07
C PHE A 152 -10.17 1.54 -16.53
N MET A 153 -11.01 2.30 -17.23
CA MET A 153 -10.63 3.63 -17.71
C MET A 153 -10.30 4.58 -16.57
N LYS A 154 -11.05 4.52 -15.46
CA LYS A 154 -10.73 5.32 -14.27
C LYS A 154 -9.47 4.87 -13.55
N VAL A 155 -9.23 3.58 -13.47
CA VAL A 155 -7.98 3.04 -12.89
C VAL A 155 -6.78 3.52 -13.70
N ILE A 156 -6.82 3.42 -15.03
CA ILE A 156 -5.75 3.87 -15.93
C ILE A 156 -5.53 5.39 -15.79
N GLU A 157 -6.61 6.18 -15.85
CA GLU A 157 -6.55 7.63 -15.69
C GLU A 157 -5.87 8.04 -14.38
N TYR A 158 -6.33 7.47 -13.28
CA TYR A 158 -5.82 7.82 -11.95
C TYR A 158 -4.41 7.28 -11.70
N ALA A 159 -4.11 6.07 -12.16
CA ALA A 159 -2.77 5.52 -12.04
C ALA A 159 -1.74 6.35 -12.79
N ASN A 160 -2.02 6.72 -14.04
CA ASN A 160 -1.17 7.60 -14.83
C ASN A 160 -1.01 8.98 -14.19
N ALA A 161 -2.10 9.56 -13.66
CA ALA A 161 -2.05 10.83 -12.93
C ALA A 161 -1.20 10.76 -11.65
N MET A 162 -1.04 9.57 -11.07
CA MET A 162 -0.16 9.32 -9.91
C MET A 162 1.27 8.89 -10.31
N GLY A 163 1.61 8.93 -11.59
CA GLY A 163 2.95 8.58 -12.10
C GLY A 163 3.21 7.06 -12.17
N LEU A 164 2.14 6.25 -12.17
CA LEU A 164 2.25 4.81 -12.41
C LEU A 164 2.13 4.54 -13.92
N ASP A 165 3.03 3.75 -14.44
CA ASP A 165 3.04 3.38 -15.86
C ASP A 165 2.09 2.19 -16.07
N MET A 166 0.83 2.49 -16.40
CA MET A 166 -0.17 1.47 -16.69
C MET A 166 -0.03 0.99 -18.13
N ILE A 167 0.32 -0.27 -18.30
CA ILE A 167 0.59 -0.88 -19.62
C ILE A 167 -0.70 -1.44 -20.22
N GLN A 168 -1.46 -2.20 -19.46
CA GLN A 168 -2.71 -2.83 -19.92
C GLN A 168 -3.65 -3.12 -18.75
N GLY A 169 -4.87 -3.50 -19.08
CA GLY A 169 -5.84 -4.07 -18.16
C GLY A 169 -6.67 -5.11 -18.89
N ASP A 170 -6.88 -6.24 -18.27
CA ASP A 170 -7.55 -7.39 -18.82
C ASP A 170 -8.75 -7.80 -17.97
N HIS A 171 -9.64 -8.57 -18.55
CA HIS A 171 -10.62 -9.35 -17.82
C HIS A 171 -10.19 -10.81 -17.88
N GLU A 172 -9.98 -11.38 -16.71
CA GLU A 172 -9.66 -12.80 -16.51
C GLU A 172 -10.82 -13.53 -15.82
N ASP A 173 -10.63 -14.79 -15.42
CA ASP A 173 -11.66 -15.63 -14.80
C ASP A 173 -12.12 -15.12 -13.42
#